data_b257bbebaa94b3d25c66ad195099c3be
#
_entry.id   b257bbebaa94b3d25c66ad195099c3be
#
_cell.length_a   1.000
_cell.length_b   1.000
_cell.length_c   1.000
_cell.angle_alpha   90.00
_cell.angle_beta   90.00
_cell.angle_gamma   90.00
#
_symmetry.space_group_name_H-M   'P 1'
#
loop_
_entity.id
_entity.type
_entity.pdbx_description
1 polymer ?
#
loop_
_entity_poly.entity_id
_entity_poly.type
_entity_poly.pdbx_seq_one_letter_code
_entity_poly.pdbx_strand_id
1 'polypeptide(L)'
;MAASAVRRGLLGPARRLAGSRRFSSGGGYPGTPLTAPLPGLPKPAFAGLDGPEGFETEVSALEGGLRVASQRRFGQFCTLGVLINSGSRYEAKYHAGISHFLEKLAFSSTAQFSSKDEILLMLEKHGGICDCQVSRDTTMYAVSADSRGLDAMVSLLADVVLQPRLSDEEIEMTRMAVRFELQDLNMRPDPEPLLTEMIHAAAYRENTVGLNRFCPADNIEKIDRTVLHSYLRNYYTPDRMVLAGVGIEHQQLVDCARKYFLGAVPAWGSGKAEDVDKSVAQYTGGILKLEKDMSDVSLGPTPIPELAHIMIGLESCSFLEEDFIPFAVLNMMMGGGGSFSAGGPGKGMFTRLYLNVLNRHHWMYNATSYHHSYEDTGLLCIHASADPRQVREMVEIITREFVLMAGNLGEVELERAKTQLRSMLMMNLESRPVIFEDVGRQVLATGGRKLPQELCVLIGKVSASDIKRVATKMLRKKPAVAALGDLRELPSYEHIQGALSSKDGRLPRVYRLFR
;
A
#
# COMPACT_ATOMS: atom_id res chain seq x y z
N MET A 1 5.74 39.17 20.68
CA MET A 1 5.16 39.75 21.88
C MET A 1 3.65 39.54 21.92
N ALA A 2 3.17 38.29 21.91
CA ALA A 2 1.74 37.97 22.02
C ALA A 2 1.50 36.62 22.76
N ALA A 3 2.46 36.11 23.52
CA ALA A 3 2.35 34.86 24.27
C ALA A 3 2.34 35.04 25.80
N SER A 4 2.14 36.27 26.30
CA SER A 4 2.21 36.60 27.73
C SER A 4 0.88 37.04 28.38
N ALA A 5 -0.23 37.03 27.64
CA ALA A 5 -1.49 37.61 28.15
C ALA A 5 -2.62 36.60 28.48
N VAL A 6 -2.41 35.28 28.41
CA VAL A 6 -3.49 34.27 28.63
C VAL A 6 -3.28 33.46 29.91
N ARG A 7 -2.36 33.83 30.80
CA ARG A 7 -2.12 33.10 32.08
C ARG A 7 -2.50 33.82 33.34
N ARG A 8 -3.41 34.81 33.33
CA ARG A 8 -3.91 35.44 34.56
C ARG A 8 -5.43 35.61 34.54
N GLY A 9 -6.17 34.53 34.62
CA GLY A 9 -7.63 34.67 34.66
C GLY A 9 -8.46 33.47 35.09
N LEU A 10 -7.88 32.45 35.69
CA LEU A 10 -8.65 31.29 36.18
C LEU A 10 -8.08 30.68 37.47
N LEU A 11 -7.85 31.49 38.47
CA LEU A 11 -7.68 31.03 39.85
C LEU A 11 -8.60 31.85 40.75
N GLY A 12 -9.88 31.51 40.75
CA GLY A 12 -10.80 31.87 41.81
C GLY A 12 -10.47 31.07 43.09
N PRO A 13 -10.76 31.63 44.28
CA PRO A 13 -10.31 31.04 45.52
C PRO A 13 -10.95 29.68 45.74
N ALA A 14 -10.12 28.65 45.90
CA ALA A 14 -10.53 27.33 46.33
C ALA A 14 -11.25 27.48 47.71
N ARG A 15 -12.58 27.34 47.69
CA ARG A 15 -13.34 27.09 48.91
C ARG A 15 -12.82 25.81 49.51
N ARG A 16 -12.12 25.93 50.63
CA ARG A 16 -11.82 24.82 51.54
C ARG A 16 -13.16 24.26 52.04
N LEU A 17 -13.59 23.17 51.43
CA LEU A 17 -14.57 22.28 52.05
C LEU A 17 -13.83 21.55 53.18
N ALA A 18 -13.83 22.16 54.33
CA ALA A 18 -13.49 21.50 55.59
C ALA A 18 -14.65 20.55 55.93
N GLY A 19 -14.53 19.33 55.45
CA GLY A 19 -15.38 18.20 55.75
C GLY A 19 -14.53 16.97 55.71
N SER A 20 -13.66 16.78 56.68
CA SER A 20 -13.02 15.50 56.93
C SER A 20 -14.10 14.47 57.28
N ARG A 21 -14.71 13.86 56.25
CA ARG A 21 -15.33 12.56 56.47
C ARG A 21 -14.19 11.60 56.78
N ARG A 22 -14.04 11.33 58.09
CA ARG A 22 -13.33 10.15 58.55
C ARG A 22 -14.02 8.97 57.84
N PHE A 23 -13.40 8.42 56.82
CA PHE A 23 -13.74 7.09 56.39
C PHE A 23 -13.48 6.19 57.58
N SER A 24 -14.56 5.73 58.21
CA SER A 24 -14.46 4.68 59.20
C SER A 24 -13.73 3.52 58.56
N SER A 25 -12.66 3.09 59.18
CA SER A 25 -11.89 1.89 58.84
C SER A 25 -12.74 0.65 59.16
N GLY A 26 -13.83 0.51 58.45
CA GLY A 26 -14.71 -0.63 58.51
C GLY A 26 -14.70 -1.36 57.15
N GLY A 27 -13.92 -2.39 57.08
CA GLY A 27 -14.13 -3.45 56.10
C GLY A 27 -13.42 -3.32 54.73
N GLY A 28 -12.27 -3.81 54.64
CA GLY A 28 -12.05 -4.77 53.58
C GLY A 28 -11.16 -4.39 52.40
N TYR A 29 -11.05 -3.14 51.97
CA TYR A 29 -10.29 -2.85 50.75
C TYR A 29 -8.78 -2.60 50.91
N PRO A 30 -8.28 -1.99 51.98
CA PRO A 30 -6.84 -1.78 52.14
C PRO A 30 -6.02 -3.02 52.47
N GLY A 31 -6.66 -4.14 52.82
CA GLY A 31 -5.98 -5.36 53.25
C GLY A 31 -6.12 -6.56 52.31
N THR A 32 -6.87 -6.42 51.20
CA THR A 32 -7.05 -7.53 50.28
C THR A 32 -5.85 -7.58 49.32
N PRO A 33 -5.09 -8.70 49.22
CA PRO A 33 -3.99 -8.85 48.29
C PRO A 33 -4.47 -8.64 46.84
N LEU A 34 -3.65 -8.03 45.99
CA LEU A 34 -3.96 -7.84 44.58
C LEU A 34 -4.19 -9.16 43.81
N THR A 35 -3.75 -10.27 44.39
CA THR A 35 -3.95 -11.63 43.83
C THR A 35 -5.27 -12.26 44.28
N ALA A 36 -6.01 -11.64 45.23
CA ALA A 36 -7.28 -12.15 45.69
C ALA A 36 -8.47 -11.39 45.07
N PRO A 37 -9.55 -12.06 44.67
CA PRO A 37 -10.76 -11.40 44.19
C PRO A 37 -11.35 -10.48 45.28
N LEU A 38 -11.89 -9.33 44.86
CA LEU A 38 -12.58 -8.42 45.75
C LEU A 38 -13.83 -9.09 46.36
N PRO A 39 -14.04 -9.02 47.66
CA PRO A 39 -15.24 -9.60 48.30
C PRO A 39 -16.53 -8.96 47.74
N GLY A 40 -17.49 -9.79 47.39
CA GLY A 40 -18.81 -9.34 46.91
C GLY A 40 -18.85 -9.02 45.39
N LEU A 41 -17.73 -9.13 44.69
CA LEU A 41 -17.74 -9.03 43.23
C LEU A 41 -17.61 -10.43 42.59
N PRO A 42 -18.40 -10.72 41.56
CA PRO A 42 -18.24 -11.97 40.84
C PRO A 42 -16.84 -12.03 40.18
N LYS A 43 -16.26 -13.22 40.13
CA LYS A 43 -15.01 -13.41 39.37
C LYS A 43 -15.23 -13.00 37.93
N PRO A 44 -14.31 -12.24 37.31
CA PRO A 44 -14.42 -11.92 35.92
C PRO A 44 -14.48 -13.19 35.08
N ALA A 45 -15.50 -13.30 34.24
CA ALA A 45 -15.53 -14.31 33.20
C ALA A 45 -14.82 -13.73 31.98
N PHE A 46 -13.71 -14.35 31.58
CA PHE A 46 -13.00 -13.95 30.39
C PHE A 46 -13.69 -14.57 29.18
N ALA A 47 -14.16 -13.73 28.25
CA ALA A 47 -14.59 -14.20 26.96
C ALA A 47 -13.34 -14.57 26.13
N GLY A 48 -13.38 -15.68 25.45
CA GLY A 48 -12.32 -16.17 24.57
C GLY A 48 -12.91 -16.93 23.42
N LEU A 49 -12.12 -17.25 22.42
CA LEU A 49 -12.51 -18.26 21.43
C LEU A 49 -12.56 -19.63 22.10
N ASP A 50 -13.55 -20.44 21.72
CA ASP A 50 -13.58 -21.86 22.06
C ASP A 50 -12.47 -22.56 21.25
N GLY A 51 -11.30 -22.71 21.85
CA GLY A 51 -10.10 -23.28 21.23
C GLY A 51 -8.96 -22.27 21.07
N PRO A 52 -7.78 -22.71 20.60
CA PRO A 52 -6.66 -21.82 20.32
C PRO A 52 -7.02 -20.82 19.20
N GLU A 53 -6.62 -19.55 19.35
CA GLU A 53 -6.67 -18.60 18.25
C GLU A 53 -5.89 -19.16 17.06
N GLY A 54 -6.62 -19.64 16.03
CA GLY A 54 -6.02 -20.16 14.82
C GLY A 54 -5.62 -19.01 13.90
N PHE A 55 -4.40 -19.07 13.39
CA PHE A 55 -4.00 -18.24 12.24
C PHE A 55 -4.50 -18.87 10.92
N GLU A 56 -5.18 -19.99 10.99
CA GLU A 56 -5.65 -20.73 9.83
C GLU A 56 -6.68 -19.92 9.04
N THR A 57 -6.56 -20.02 7.73
CA THR A 57 -7.48 -19.39 6.79
C THR A 57 -8.34 -20.47 6.15
N GLU A 58 -9.64 -20.36 6.32
CA GLU A 58 -10.60 -21.21 5.64
C GLU A 58 -10.95 -20.61 4.27
N VAL A 59 -10.97 -21.43 3.22
CA VAL A 59 -11.27 -20.99 1.85
C VAL A 59 -12.30 -21.93 1.25
N SER A 60 -13.38 -21.34 0.71
CA SER A 60 -14.42 -22.06 -0.04
C SER A 60 -14.58 -21.46 -1.43
N ALA A 61 -14.69 -22.32 -2.44
CA ALA A 61 -15.08 -21.92 -3.79
C ALA A 61 -16.58 -22.10 -3.96
N LEU A 62 -17.28 -21.08 -4.45
CA LEU A 62 -18.71 -21.09 -4.71
C LEU A 62 -18.99 -21.23 -6.20
N GLU A 63 -20.26 -21.41 -6.52
CA GLU A 63 -20.73 -21.43 -7.90
C GLU A 63 -20.34 -20.15 -8.65
N GLY A 64 -20.02 -20.27 -9.93
CA GLY A 64 -19.54 -19.12 -10.73
C GLY A 64 -18.08 -18.72 -10.47
N GLY A 65 -17.35 -19.40 -9.55
CA GLY A 65 -15.93 -19.16 -9.30
C GLY A 65 -15.63 -18.16 -8.18
N LEU A 66 -16.66 -17.58 -7.53
CA LEU A 66 -16.45 -16.70 -6.37
C LEU A 66 -15.79 -17.49 -5.23
N ARG A 67 -14.69 -16.97 -4.71
CA ARG A 67 -13.99 -17.54 -3.56
C ARG A 67 -14.34 -16.77 -2.30
N VAL A 68 -14.55 -17.49 -1.21
CA VAL A 68 -14.78 -16.93 0.12
C VAL A 68 -13.64 -17.35 1.02
N ALA A 69 -12.97 -16.41 1.65
CA ALA A 69 -11.85 -16.67 2.55
C ALA A 69 -12.09 -16.01 3.90
N SER A 70 -11.80 -16.69 4.99
CA SER A 70 -11.94 -16.12 6.33
C SER A 70 -10.85 -16.57 7.28
N GLN A 71 -10.54 -15.71 8.24
CA GLN A 71 -9.75 -16.03 9.42
C GLN A 71 -10.54 -15.68 10.69
N ARG A 72 -10.70 -16.65 11.57
CA ARG A 72 -11.30 -16.41 12.90
C ARG A 72 -10.35 -15.54 13.73
N ARG A 73 -10.89 -14.54 14.40
CA ARG A 73 -10.17 -13.71 15.34
C ARG A 73 -11.09 -13.30 16.47
N PHE A 74 -10.60 -13.40 17.70
CA PHE A 74 -11.39 -12.97 18.85
C PHE A 74 -11.68 -11.48 18.84
N GLY A 75 -12.91 -11.08 19.17
CA GLY A 75 -13.35 -9.69 19.35
C GLY A 75 -14.72 -9.43 18.77
N GLN A 76 -15.21 -8.23 19.01
CA GLN A 76 -16.55 -7.79 18.59
C GLN A 76 -16.56 -7.10 17.23
N PHE A 77 -15.39 -6.82 16.67
CA PHE A 77 -15.25 -6.17 15.36
C PHE A 77 -14.74 -7.14 14.32
N CYS A 78 -15.20 -6.95 13.10
CA CYS A 78 -14.73 -7.66 11.93
C CYS A 78 -14.26 -6.69 10.85
N THR A 79 -13.40 -7.17 9.98
CA THR A 79 -13.07 -6.51 8.71
C THR A 79 -13.41 -7.48 7.60
N LEU A 80 -14.17 -7.03 6.64
CA LEU A 80 -14.59 -7.83 5.48
C LEU A 80 -14.56 -6.98 4.22
N GLY A 81 -14.49 -7.62 3.08
CA GLY A 81 -14.48 -6.90 1.82
C GLY A 81 -14.28 -7.80 0.62
N VAL A 82 -14.30 -7.20 -0.54
CA VAL A 82 -14.14 -7.87 -1.82
C VAL A 82 -12.86 -7.39 -2.48
N LEU A 83 -12.01 -8.35 -2.84
CA LEU A 83 -10.84 -8.10 -3.68
C LEU A 83 -11.13 -8.63 -5.07
N ILE A 84 -10.86 -7.82 -6.07
CA ILE A 84 -11.19 -8.10 -7.45
C ILE A 84 -9.89 -8.02 -8.27
N ASN A 85 -9.65 -9.00 -9.10
CA ASN A 85 -8.56 -8.98 -10.07
C ASN A 85 -8.93 -8.00 -11.20
N SER A 86 -8.79 -6.71 -10.90
CA SER A 86 -9.08 -5.56 -11.77
C SER A 86 -8.18 -4.40 -11.35
N GLY A 87 -7.91 -3.45 -12.25
CA GLY A 87 -7.03 -2.32 -11.97
C GLY A 87 -6.52 -1.71 -13.26
N SER A 88 -5.63 -0.73 -13.15
CA SER A 88 -5.17 0.03 -14.33
C SER A 88 -4.47 -0.83 -15.40
N ARG A 89 -3.85 -1.96 -15.03
CA ARG A 89 -3.20 -2.85 -16.01
C ARG A 89 -4.16 -3.41 -17.06
N TYR A 90 -5.45 -3.46 -16.78
CA TYR A 90 -6.48 -4.00 -17.66
C TYR A 90 -7.15 -2.93 -18.54
N GLU A 91 -6.66 -1.70 -18.50
CA GLU A 91 -7.23 -0.57 -19.26
C GLU A 91 -6.66 -0.42 -20.67
N ALA A 92 -5.82 -1.36 -21.16
CA ALA A 92 -5.18 -1.26 -22.46
C ALA A 92 -6.15 -1.09 -23.64
N LYS A 93 -7.38 -1.62 -23.52
CA LYS A 93 -8.46 -1.50 -24.52
C LYS A 93 -9.43 -0.34 -24.23
N TYR A 94 -9.18 0.44 -23.19
CA TYR A 94 -10.03 1.49 -22.69
C TYR A 94 -9.27 2.82 -22.59
N HIS A 95 -10.00 3.88 -22.28
CA HIS A 95 -9.36 5.13 -21.86
C HIS A 95 -8.74 4.94 -20.48
N ALA A 96 -7.44 5.15 -20.34
CA ALA A 96 -6.76 5.04 -19.04
C ALA A 96 -7.40 5.96 -18.00
N GLY A 97 -7.57 5.46 -16.78
CA GLY A 97 -8.16 6.18 -15.66
C GLY A 97 -9.53 5.67 -15.20
N ILE A 98 -10.08 4.63 -15.83
CA ILE A 98 -11.36 4.03 -15.40
C ILE A 98 -11.27 3.53 -13.96
N SER A 99 -10.20 2.83 -13.61
CA SER A 99 -9.98 2.31 -12.26
C SER A 99 -9.90 3.44 -11.23
N HIS A 100 -9.30 4.58 -11.57
CA HIS A 100 -9.27 5.77 -10.74
C HIS A 100 -10.67 6.35 -10.53
N PHE A 101 -11.50 6.43 -11.58
CA PHE A 101 -12.91 6.84 -11.45
C PHE A 101 -13.70 5.89 -10.56
N LEU A 102 -13.53 4.58 -10.72
CA LEU A 102 -14.20 3.57 -9.90
C LEU A 102 -13.81 3.67 -8.42
N GLU A 103 -12.55 4.01 -8.12
CA GLU A 103 -12.12 4.27 -6.74
C GLU A 103 -12.86 5.46 -6.13
N LYS A 104 -12.98 6.57 -6.87
CA LYS A 104 -13.69 7.78 -6.38
C LYS A 104 -15.21 7.59 -6.31
N LEU A 105 -15.78 6.78 -7.18
CA LEU A 105 -17.20 6.43 -7.20
C LEU A 105 -17.58 5.34 -6.19
N ALA A 106 -16.58 4.72 -5.54
CA ALA A 106 -16.82 3.69 -4.54
C ALA A 106 -17.66 4.23 -3.38
N PHE A 107 -18.63 3.41 -2.92
CA PHE A 107 -19.56 3.79 -1.86
C PHE A 107 -20.37 5.08 -2.14
N SER A 108 -20.61 5.39 -3.41
CA SER A 108 -21.57 6.39 -3.86
C SER A 108 -23.01 5.81 -3.84
N SER A 109 -23.94 6.33 -4.65
CA SER A 109 -25.30 5.75 -4.68
C SER A 109 -25.33 4.36 -5.33
N THR A 110 -26.24 3.54 -4.85
CA THR A 110 -26.47 2.16 -5.32
C THR A 110 -27.94 1.90 -5.60
N ALA A 111 -28.30 0.68 -5.96
CA ALA A 111 -29.71 0.32 -6.14
C ALA A 111 -30.52 0.49 -4.85
N GLN A 112 -29.95 0.16 -3.69
CA GLN A 112 -30.62 0.24 -2.39
C GLN A 112 -30.46 1.61 -1.70
N PHE A 113 -29.33 2.29 -1.90
CA PHE A 113 -29.01 3.56 -1.24
C PHE A 113 -28.98 4.69 -2.26
N SER A 114 -29.79 5.72 -2.01
CA SER A 114 -29.95 6.83 -2.95
C SER A 114 -28.79 7.82 -2.92
N SER A 115 -27.98 7.81 -1.87
CA SER A 115 -26.85 8.71 -1.68
C SER A 115 -25.73 8.09 -0.84
N LYS A 116 -24.54 8.68 -0.93
CA LYS A 116 -23.39 8.34 -0.08
C LYS A 116 -23.71 8.52 1.41
N ASP A 117 -24.50 9.54 1.77
CA ASP A 117 -24.85 9.82 3.17
C ASP A 117 -25.71 8.71 3.78
N GLU A 118 -26.59 8.08 2.99
CA GLU A 118 -27.36 6.92 3.46
C GLU A 118 -26.47 5.72 3.75
N ILE A 119 -25.44 5.49 2.91
CA ILE A 119 -24.43 4.44 3.13
C ILE A 119 -23.63 4.73 4.40
N LEU A 120 -23.17 5.97 4.58
CA LEU A 120 -22.43 6.37 5.77
C LEU A 120 -23.27 6.23 7.04
N LEU A 121 -24.54 6.63 7.00
CA LEU A 121 -25.47 6.46 8.12
C LEU A 121 -25.72 4.98 8.45
N MET A 122 -25.78 4.12 7.42
CA MET A 122 -25.89 2.68 7.59
C MET A 122 -24.62 2.10 8.28
N LEU A 123 -23.45 2.54 7.85
CA LEU A 123 -22.18 2.15 8.47
C LEU A 123 -22.09 2.62 9.92
N GLU A 124 -22.44 3.87 10.20
CA GLU A 124 -22.42 4.44 11.57
C GLU A 124 -23.28 3.66 12.55
N LYS A 125 -24.46 3.15 12.14
CA LYS A 125 -25.31 2.30 12.99
C LYS A 125 -24.61 1.04 13.48
N HIS A 126 -23.59 0.58 12.76
CA HIS A 126 -22.77 -0.59 13.11
C HIS A 126 -21.34 -0.22 13.55
N GLY A 127 -21.08 1.06 13.83
CA GLY A 127 -19.73 1.56 14.15
C GLY A 127 -18.76 1.30 13.00
N GLY A 128 -19.24 1.33 11.76
CA GLY A 128 -18.52 0.91 10.57
C GLY A 128 -17.76 2.03 9.89
N ILE A 129 -16.67 1.64 9.24
CA ILE A 129 -15.91 2.47 8.30
C ILE A 129 -15.74 1.70 7.00
N CYS A 130 -15.67 2.41 5.88
CA CYS A 130 -15.43 1.82 4.57
C CYS A 130 -14.22 2.45 3.90
N ASP A 131 -13.59 1.69 3.02
CA ASP A 131 -12.45 2.12 2.19
C ASP A 131 -12.51 1.42 0.84
N CYS A 132 -11.99 2.09 -0.19
CA CYS A 132 -11.75 1.50 -1.49
C CYS A 132 -10.36 1.88 -1.96
N GLN A 133 -9.59 0.89 -2.36
CA GLN A 133 -8.24 1.09 -2.88
C GLN A 133 -8.09 0.38 -4.22
N VAL A 134 -7.54 1.09 -5.17
CA VAL A 134 -7.23 0.55 -6.49
C VAL A 134 -5.72 0.54 -6.71
N SER A 135 -5.21 -0.63 -7.02
CA SER A 135 -3.83 -0.83 -7.46
C SER A 135 -3.78 -1.07 -8.98
N ARG A 136 -2.62 -1.49 -9.48
CA ARG A 136 -2.46 -1.80 -10.91
C ARG A 136 -3.19 -3.07 -11.31
N ASP A 137 -3.29 -4.04 -10.41
CA ASP A 137 -3.82 -5.38 -10.66
C ASP A 137 -4.98 -5.80 -9.75
N THR A 138 -5.30 -5.01 -8.74
CA THR A 138 -6.33 -5.35 -7.75
C THR A 138 -7.15 -4.14 -7.35
N THR A 139 -8.46 -4.29 -7.32
CA THR A 139 -9.38 -3.36 -6.67
C THR A 139 -9.91 -3.99 -5.39
N MET A 140 -9.89 -3.26 -4.30
CA MET A 140 -10.31 -3.71 -2.97
C MET A 140 -11.38 -2.80 -2.41
N TYR A 141 -12.53 -3.36 -2.05
CA TYR A 141 -13.58 -2.71 -1.28
C TYR A 141 -13.57 -3.31 0.11
N ALA A 142 -13.41 -2.52 1.15
CA ALA A 142 -13.30 -2.98 2.52
C ALA A 142 -14.29 -2.26 3.44
N VAL A 143 -14.80 -2.99 4.43
CA VAL A 143 -15.62 -2.46 5.51
C VAL A 143 -15.14 -3.08 6.82
N SER A 144 -14.95 -2.25 7.84
CA SER A 144 -14.72 -2.70 9.22
C SER A 144 -15.90 -2.27 10.08
N ALA A 145 -16.52 -3.18 10.81
CA ALA A 145 -17.71 -2.91 11.63
C ALA A 145 -17.87 -3.89 12.79
N ASP A 146 -18.88 -3.68 13.63
CA ASP A 146 -19.30 -4.64 14.64
C ASP A 146 -19.74 -5.97 13.97
N SER A 147 -19.23 -7.10 14.44
CA SER A 147 -19.48 -8.43 13.87
C SER A 147 -20.96 -8.84 13.86
N ARG A 148 -21.80 -8.26 14.73
CA ARG A 148 -23.25 -8.46 14.72
C ARG A 148 -23.93 -7.89 13.49
N GLY A 149 -23.31 -6.92 12.83
CA GLY A 149 -23.77 -6.32 11.57
C GLY A 149 -23.36 -7.06 10.30
N LEU A 150 -22.78 -8.27 10.40
CA LEU A 150 -22.23 -9.01 9.25
C LEU A 150 -23.18 -9.09 8.04
N ASP A 151 -24.41 -9.53 8.25
CA ASP A 151 -25.39 -9.67 7.15
C ASP A 151 -25.63 -8.33 6.42
N ALA A 152 -25.77 -7.25 7.19
CA ALA A 152 -25.96 -5.90 6.64
C ALA A 152 -24.72 -5.40 5.89
N MET A 153 -23.53 -5.66 6.40
CA MET A 153 -22.26 -5.23 5.77
C MET A 153 -21.97 -6.00 4.49
N VAL A 154 -22.23 -7.30 4.45
CA VAL A 154 -22.08 -8.10 3.22
C VAL A 154 -23.13 -7.70 2.17
N SER A 155 -24.37 -7.40 2.59
CA SER A 155 -25.39 -6.86 1.72
C SER A 155 -24.97 -5.52 1.11
N LEU A 156 -24.45 -4.61 1.92
CA LEU A 156 -23.92 -3.32 1.47
C LEU A 156 -22.77 -3.50 0.46
N LEU A 157 -21.81 -4.36 0.76
CA LEU A 157 -20.66 -4.63 -0.14
C LEU A 157 -21.12 -5.19 -1.48
N ALA A 158 -22.06 -6.14 -1.47
CA ALA A 158 -22.61 -6.70 -2.70
C ALA A 158 -23.31 -5.62 -3.53
N ASP A 159 -24.08 -4.74 -2.88
CA ASP A 159 -24.77 -3.65 -3.55
C ASP A 159 -23.79 -2.61 -4.14
N VAL A 160 -22.77 -2.22 -3.37
CA VAL A 160 -21.72 -1.29 -3.83
C VAL A 160 -20.91 -1.87 -5.00
N VAL A 161 -20.59 -3.15 -4.96
CA VAL A 161 -19.74 -3.80 -5.99
C VAL A 161 -20.55 -4.15 -7.23
N LEU A 162 -21.80 -4.64 -7.09
CA LEU A 162 -22.58 -5.19 -8.20
C LEU A 162 -23.69 -4.25 -8.71
N GLN A 163 -24.12 -3.29 -7.91
CA GLN A 163 -25.30 -2.45 -8.18
C GLN A 163 -25.03 -0.94 -8.04
N PRO A 164 -23.82 -0.41 -8.43
CA PRO A 164 -23.59 1.02 -8.40
C PRO A 164 -24.49 1.72 -9.41
N ARG A 165 -25.06 2.88 -9.04
CA ARG A 165 -25.92 3.67 -9.98
C ARG A 165 -25.12 4.40 -11.02
N LEU A 166 -23.95 4.92 -10.66
CA LEU A 166 -23.08 5.71 -11.53
C LEU A 166 -23.87 6.82 -12.25
N SER A 167 -24.55 7.66 -11.48
CA SER A 167 -25.35 8.74 -12.04
C SER A 167 -24.47 9.78 -12.76
N ASP A 168 -25.03 10.52 -13.71
CA ASP A 168 -24.27 11.52 -14.45
C ASP A 168 -23.76 12.63 -13.54
N GLU A 169 -24.51 12.95 -12.47
CA GLU A 169 -24.10 13.92 -11.43
C GLU A 169 -22.90 13.41 -10.62
N GLU A 170 -22.90 12.13 -10.24
CA GLU A 170 -21.76 11.52 -9.51
C GLU A 170 -20.51 11.44 -10.38
N ILE A 171 -20.67 11.13 -11.66
CA ILE A 171 -19.57 11.12 -12.63
C ILE A 171 -18.99 12.53 -12.79
N GLU A 172 -19.84 13.56 -12.88
CA GLU A 172 -19.37 14.95 -13.00
C GLU A 172 -18.66 15.43 -11.74
N MET A 173 -19.17 15.09 -10.55
CA MET A 173 -18.46 15.36 -9.29
C MET A 173 -17.11 14.62 -9.24
N THR A 174 -17.07 13.41 -9.74
CA THR A 174 -15.82 12.61 -9.81
C THR A 174 -14.82 13.24 -10.77
N ARG A 175 -15.25 13.79 -11.91
CA ARG A 175 -14.36 14.55 -12.82
C ARG A 175 -13.68 15.70 -12.10
N MET A 176 -14.45 16.46 -11.30
CA MET A 176 -13.89 17.55 -10.50
C MET A 176 -12.89 17.03 -9.46
N ALA A 177 -13.23 15.97 -8.74
CA ALA A 177 -12.35 15.36 -7.74
C ALA A 177 -11.03 14.87 -8.34
N VAL A 178 -11.08 14.22 -9.51
CA VAL A 178 -9.90 13.76 -10.25
C VAL A 178 -9.04 14.93 -10.69
N ARG A 179 -9.63 16.03 -11.19
CA ARG A 179 -8.85 17.23 -11.54
C ARG A 179 -8.12 17.82 -10.35
N PHE A 180 -8.79 17.92 -9.19
CA PHE A 180 -8.16 18.41 -7.96
C PHE A 180 -7.02 17.50 -7.51
N GLU A 181 -7.20 16.18 -7.56
CA GLU A 181 -6.15 15.24 -7.18
C GLU A 181 -4.93 15.32 -8.10
N LEU A 182 -5.14 15.46 -9.41
CA LEU A 182 -4.04 15.66 -10.36
C LEU A 182 -3.29 16.98 -10.10
N GLN A 183 -3.98 18.04 -9.72
CA GLN A 183 -3.35 19.29 -9.31
C GLN A 183 -2.53 19.11 -8.03
N ASP A 184 -3.11 18.45 -7.02
CA ASP A 184 -2.45 18.16 -5.75
C ASP A 184 -1.18 17.30 -5.96
N LEU A 185 -1.26 16.24 -6.77
CA LEU A 185 -0.10 15.41 -7.13
C LEU A 185 1.05 16.22 -7.74
N ASN A 186 0.71 17.22 -8.54
CA ASN A 186 1.71 18.10 -9.18
C ASN A 186 2.30 19.15 -8.23
N MET A 187 1.65 19.41 -7.09
CA MET A 187 2.08 20.43 -6.12
C MET A 187 2.69 19.84 -4.86
N ARG A 188 2.67 18.53 -4.69
CA ARG A 188 3.23 17.86 -3.51
C ARG A 188 4.74 18.03 -3.43
N PRO A 189 5.28 18.33 -2.22
CA PRO A 189 6.73 18.40 -2.01
C PRO A 189 7.40 17.03 -2.14
N ASP A 190 6.68 15.96 -1.83
CA ASP A 190 7.11 14.58 -2.05
C ASP A 190 6.44 14.01 -3.31
N PRO A 191 7.15 13.95 -4.45
CA PRO A 191 6.60 13.49 -5.70
C PRO A 191 6.68 11.95 -5.85
N GLU A 192 6.84 11.19 -4.76
CA GLU A 192 6.97 9.72 -4.80
C GLU A 192 5.83 9.06 -5.60
N PRO A 193 4.54 9.44 -5.44
CA PRO A 193 3.47 8.84 -6.23
C PRO A 193 3.64 9.09 -7.74
N LEU A 194 4.04 10.31 -8.14
CA LEU A 194 4.28 10.65 -9.54
C LEU A 194 5.49 9.89 -10.10
N LEU A 195 6.59 9.82 -9.34
CA LEU A 195 7.78 9.06 -9.73
C LEU A 195 7.50 7.55 -9.86
N THR A 196 6.62 7.03 -9.01
CA THR A 196 6.16 5.63 -9.10
C THR A 196 5.42 5.37 -10.41
N GLU A 197 4.57 6.29 -10.86
CA GLU A 197 3.93 6.17 -12.18
C GLU A 197 4.97 6.26 -13.31
N MET A 198 5.87 7.24 -13.24
CA MET A 198 6.90 7.44 -14.25
C MET A 198 7.85 6.24 -14.37
N ILE A 199 8.27 5.64 -13.26
CA ILE A 199 9.18 4.48 -13.31
C ILE A 199 8.51 3.25 -13.92
N HIS A 200 7.23 3.02 -13.64
CA HIS A 200 6.48 1.93 -14.25
C HIS A 200 6.29 2.16 -15.75
N ALA A 201 5.93 3.38 -16.16
CA ALA A 201 5.82 3.73 -17.58
C ALA A 201 7.15 3.54 -18.32
N ALA A 202 8.28 3.93 -17.70
CA ALA A 202 9.62 3.70 -18.25
C ALA A 202 10.00 2.21 -18.32
N ALA A 203 9.63 1.43 -17.30
CA ALA A 203 9.96 0.02 -17.20
C ALA A 203 9.18 -0.86 -18.19
N TYR A 204 7.90 -0.56 -18.44
CA TYR A 204 6.97 -1.40 -19.20
C TYR A 204 6.37 -0.71 -20.43
N ARG A 205 6.88 0.45 -20.82
CA ARG A 205 6.47 1.24 -22.01
C ARG A 205 4.95 1.40 -22.13
N GLU A 206 4.35 1.92 -21.04
CA GLU A 206 2.92 2.24 -21.02
C GLU A 206 2.00 1.06 -21.40
N ASN A 207 2.40 -0.16 -21.09
CA ASN A 207 1.60 -1.36 -21.29
C ASN A 207 1.47 -2.16 -20.00
N THR A 208 0.35 -2.85 -19.80
CA THR A 208 0.06 -3.66 -18.61
C THR A 208 0.32 -2.89 -17.31
N VAL A 209 1.24 -3.33 -16.45
CA VAL A 209 1.62 -2.63 -15.20
C VAL A 209 2.34 -1.29 -15.43
N GLY A 210 2.67 -0.95 -16.66
CA GLY A 210 3.19 0.36 -17.07
C GLY A 210 2.10 1.40 -17.33
N LEU A 211 0.81 0.99 -17.41
CA LEU A 211 -0.31 1.93 -17.54
C LEU A 211 -0.44 2.77 -16.27
N ASN A 212 -0.76 4.05 -16.46
CA ASN A 212 -0.90 4.99 -15.36
C ASN A 212 -2.12 4.64 -14.50
N ARG A 213 -1.95 4.65 -13.18
CA ARG A 213 -3.05 4.46 -12.22
C ARG A 213 -3.94 5.69 -12.11
N PHE A 214 -3.37 6.88 -12.28
CA PHE A 214 -4.12 8.13 -12.30
C PHE A 214 -4.67 8.42 -13.68
N CYS A 215 -5.91 8.92 -13.73
CA CYS A 215 -6.55 9.29 -15.00
C CYS A 215 -5.78 10.46 -15.65
N PRO A 216 -5.31 10.31 -16.89
CA PRO A 216 -4.75 11.44 -17.63
C PRO A 216 -5.80 12.55 -17.83
N ALA A 217 -5.37 13.81 -17.76
CA ALA A 217 -6.27 14.96 -17.90
C ALA A 217 -7.12 14.91 -19.18
N ASP A 218 -6.53 14.46 -20.29
CA ASP A 218 -7.20 14.35 -21.61
C ASP A 218 -8.27 13.26 -21.67
N ASN A 219 -8.32 12.37 -20.68
CA ASN A 219 -9.27 11.27 -20.64
C ASN A 219 -10.46 11.54 -19.69
N ILE A 220 -10.38 12.57 -18.84
CA ILE A 220 -11.39 12.85 -17.81
C ILE A 220 -12.79 12.99 -18.43
N GLU A 221 -12.90 13.70 -19.57
CA GLU A 221 -14.17 13.91 -20.27
C GLU A 221 -14.67 12.69 -21.05
N LYS A 222 -13.77 11.73 -21.35
CA LYS A 222 -14.08 10.55 -22.16
C LYS A 222 -14.67 9.39 -21.34
N ILE A 223 -14.56 9.46 -20.03
CA ILE A 223 -15.07 8.42 -19.13
C ILE A 223 -16.51 8.77 -18.77
N ASP A 224 -17.42 7.95 -19.26
CA ASP A 224 -18.86 8.02 -19.01
C ASP A 224 -19.38 6.70 -18.41
N ARG A 225 -20.68 6.67 -18.09
CA ARG A 225 -21.34 5.47 -17.55
C ARG A 225 -21.21 4.26 -18.47
N THR A 226 -21.25 4.45 -19.77
CA THR A 226 -21.18 3.35 -20.76
C THR A 226 -19.81 2.68 -20.72
N VAL A 227 -18.76 3.50 -20.69
CA VAL A 227 -17.37 3.03 -20.57
C VAL A 227 -17.15 2.31 -19.24
N LEU A 228 -17.64 2.89 -18.13
CA LEU A 228 -17.55 2.27 -16.80
C LEU A 228 -18.28 0.93 -16.76
N HIS A 229 -19.52 0.84 -17.27
CA HIS A 229 -20.27 -0.42 -17.32
C HIS A 229 -19.59 -1.47 -18.20
N SER A 230 -18.98 -1.07 -19.32
CA SER A 230 -18.22 -1.99 -20.18
C SER A 230 -17.03 -2.60 -19.43
N TYR A 231 -16.28 -1.79 -18.69
CA TYR A 231 -15.17 -2.26 -17.86
C TYR A 231 -15.64 -3.19 -16.73
N LEU A 232 -16.68 -2.78 -15.99
CA LEU A 232 -17.26 -3.58 -14.90
C LEU A 232 -17.75 -4.95 -15.40
N ARG A 233 -18.41 -5.00 -16.57
CA ARG A 233 -18.86 -6.26 -17.19
C ARG A 233 -17.74 -7.24 -17.45
N ASN A 234 -16.57 -6.74 -17.86
CA ASN A 234 -15.45 -7.58 -18.23
C ASN A 234 -14.62 -8.04 -17.03
N TYR A 235 -14.51 -7.22 -15.99
CA TYR A 235 -13.55 -7.46 -14.91
C TYR A 235 -14.21 -7.72 -13.54
N TYR A 236 -15.48 -7.37 -13.34
CA TYR A 236 -16.20 -7.61 -12.09
C TYR A 236 -17.05 -8.89 -12.18
N THR A 237 -16.36 -10.00 -12.44
CA THR A 237 -16.98 -11.33 -12.55
C THR A 237 -16.64 -12.18 -11.32
N PRO A 238 -17.52 -13.11 -10.90
CA PRO A 238 -17.32 -13.89 -9.67
C PRO A 238 -15.99 -14.66 -9.61
N ASP A 239 -15.54 -15.20 -10.75
CA ASP A 239 -14.27 -15.93 -10.87
C ASP A 239 -13.03 -15.04 -10.63
N ARG A 240 -13.18 -13.74 -10.74
CA ARG A 240 -12.14 -12.73 -10.49
C ARG A 240 -12.24 -12.11 -9.10
N MET A 241 -13.15 -12.59 -8.24
CA MET A 241 -13.43 -12.02 -6.93
C MET A 241 -13.09 -12.96 -5.79
N VAL A 242 -12.65 -12.37 -4.68
CA VAL A 242 -12.56 -13.02 -3.36
C VAL A 242 -13.31 -12.16 -2.36
N LEU A 243 -14.31 -12.76 -1.71
CA LEU A 243 -14.91 -12.18 -0.51
C LEU A 243 -14.08 -12.65 0.70
N ALA A 244 -13.35 -11.74 1.31
CA ALA A 244 -12.51 -12.05 2.46
C ALA A 244 -13.09 -11.47 3.75
N GLY A 245 -12.84 -12.13 4.89
CA GLY A 245 -13.30 -11.66 6.19
C GLY A 245 -12.39 -12.09 7.34
N VAL A 246 -12.22 -11.22 8.32
CA VAL A 246 -11.43 -11.46 9.53
C VAL A 246 -12.27 -11.16 10.76
N GLY A 247 -12.27 -12.09 11.73
CA GLY A 247 -13.10 -11.98 12.93
C GLY A 247 -14.54 -12.45 12.72
N ILE A 248 -14.76 -13.36 11.78
CA ILE A 248 -16.07 -13.88 11.37
C ILE A 248 -16.01 -15.40 11.27
N GLU A 249 -17.13 -16.05 11.50
CA GLU A 249 -17.33 -17.48 11.23
C GLU A 249 -17.41 -17.74 9.72
N HIS A 250 -16.64 -18.70 9.22
CA HIS A 250 -16.54 -18.99 7.79
C HIS A 250 -17.89 -19.31 7.15
N GLN A 251 -18.68 -20.19 7.79
CA GLN A 251 -19.96 -20.61 7.24
C GLN A 251 -20.95 -19.45 7.12
N GLN A 252 -20.96 -18.52 8.09
CA GLN A 252 -21.82 -17.34 8.03
C GLN A 252 -21.44 -16.43 6.85
N LEU A 253 -20.13 -16.26 6.60
CA LEU A 253 -19.67 -15.49 5.46
C LEU A 253 -20.02 -16.14 4.13
N VAL A 254 -19.91 -17.48 4.04
CA VAL A 254 -20.33 -18.28 2.88
C VAL A 254 -21.83 -18.13 2.60
N ASP A 255 -22.67 -18.23 3.64
CA ASP A 255 -24.12 -18.09 3.50
C ASP A 255 -24.52 -16.67 3.04
N CYS A 256 -23.88 -15.65 3.58
CA CYS A 256 -24.05 -14.26 3.11
C CYS A 256 -23.56 -14.10 1.65
N ALA A 257 -22.44 -14.70 1.28
CA ALA A 257 -21.94 -14.66 -0.10
C ALA A 257 -22.92 -15.26 -1.09
N ARG A 258 -23.51 -16.41 -0.76
CA ARG A 258 -24.55 -17.05 -1.60
C ARG A 258 -25.79 -16.17 -1.73
N LYS A 259 -26.23 -15.59 -0.61
CA LYS A 259 -27.44 -14.76 -0.56
C LYS A 259 -27.31 -13.47 -1.39
N TYR A 260 -26.19 -12.77 -1.28
CA TYR A 260 -26.04 -11.42 -1.80
C TYR A 260 -25.23 -11.32 -3.09
N PHE A 261 -24.22 -12.17 -3.29
CA PHE A 261 -23.40 -12.10 -4.50
C PHE A 261 -23.89 -13.02 -5.61
N LEU A 262 -24.28 -14.26 -5.30
CA LEU A 262 -24.74 -15.20 -6.34
C LEU A 262 -26.19 -14.94 -6.77
N GLY A 263 -27.00 -14.35 -5.90
CA GLY A 263 -28.40 -13.99 -6.19
C GLY A 263 -28.58 -12.65 -6.90
N ALA A 264 -27.55 -11.82 -6.99
CA ALA A 264 -27.66 -10.46 -7.55
C ALA A 264 -27.43 -10.45 -9.07
N VAL A 265 -28.23 -9.66 -9.78
CA VAL A 265 -27.98 -9.33 -11.19
C VAL A 265 -27.18 -8.04 -11.23
N PRO A 266 -25.95 -8.00 -11.80
CA PRO A 266 -25.16 -6.78 -11.85
C PRO A 266 -25.84 -5.64 -12.61
N ALA A 267 -25.58 -4.38 -12.21
CA ALA A 267 -26.16 -3.20 -12.84
C ALA A 267 -25.86 -3.07 -14.35
N TRP A 268 -24.74 -3.64 -14.78
CA TRP A 268 -24.33 -3.69 -16.19
C TRP A 268 -24.91 -4.86 -16.98
N GLY A 269 -25.81 -5.66 -16.38
CA GLY A 269 -26.51 -6.78 -17.00
C GLY A 269 -25.67 -8.06 -17.09
N SER A 270 -26.33 -9.16 -17.41
CA SER A 270 -25.76 -10.52 -17.48
C SER A 270 -25.11 -10.87 -18.83
N GLY A 271 -24.58 -9.89 -19.56
CA GLY A 271 -23.85 -10.14 -20.81
C GLY A 271 -22.56 -10.95 -20.56
N LYS A 272 -22.18 -11.81 -21.52
CA LYS A 272 -20.86 -12.46 -21.47
C LYS A 272 -19.77 -11.39 -21.44
N ALA A 273 -18.76 -11.62 -20.58
CA ALA A 273 -17.52 -10.84 -20.63
C ALA A 273 -16.95 -10.94 -22.07
N GLU A 274 -16.76 -9.79 -22.70
CA GLU A 274 -15.99 -9.71 -23.93
C GLU A 274 -14.52 -9.90 -23.55
N ASP A 275 -13.73 -10.34 -24.51
CA ASP A 275 -12.30 -10.67 -24.46
C ASP A 275 -11.49 -9.94 -23.36
N VAL A 276 -11.32 -10.59 -22.20
CA VAL A 276 -10.53 -10.09 -21.07
C VAL A 276 -9.07 -10.05 -21.46
N ASP A 277 -8.39 -8.95 -21.24
CA ASP A 277 -6.96 -8.82 -21.47
C ASP A 277 -6.16 -9.77 -20.54
N LYS A 278 -5.40 -10.67 -21.17
CA LYS A 278 -4.51 -11.65 -20.51
C LYS A 278 -3.04 -11.37 -20.79
N SER A 279 -2.72 -10.16 -21.22
CA SER A 279 -1.36 -9.80 -21.56
C SER A 279 -0.44 -9.91 -20.35
N VAL A 280 0.73 -10.52 -20.58
CA VAL A 280 1.81 -10.60 -19.60
C VAL A 280 2.67 -9.34 -19.69
N ALA A 281 3.06 -8.82 -18.56
CA ALA A 281 3.91 -7.63 -18.49
C ALA A 281 5.27 -7.87 -19.16
N GLN A 282 5.67 -6.94 -20.03
CA GLN A 282 6.94 -6.99 -20.77
C GLN A 282 7.89 -5.92 -20.25
N TYR A 283 8.87 -6.33 -19.45
CA TYR A 283 9.89 -5.42 -18.97
C TYR A 283 10.87 -5.04 -20.10
N THR A 284 11.01 -3.76 -20.37
CA THR A 284 11.89 -3.24 -21.44
C THR A 284 13.02 -2.36 -20.90
N GLY A 285 12.85 -1.80 -19.71
CA GLY A 285 13.63 -0.66 -19.25
C GLY A 285 13.40 0.58 -20.12
N GLY A 286 14.01 1.68 -19.77
CA GLY A 286 13.87 2.95 -20.46
C GLY A 286 14.03 4.13 -19.52
N ILE A 287 13.85 5.34 -20.04
CA ILE A 287 13.92 6.58 -19.25
C ILE A 287 12.71 7.46 -19.54
N LEU A 288 12.11 7.99 -18.48
CA LEU A 288 11.10 9.04 -18.52
C LEU A 288 11.58 10.25 -17.72
N LYS A 289 11.54 11.42 -18.34
CA LYS A 289 11.99 12.68 -17.74
C LYS A 289 10.84 13.67 -17.72
N LEU A 290 10.70 14.36 -16.60
CA LEU A 290 9.80 15.50 -16.47
C LEU A 290 10.58 16.69 -15.92
N GLU A 291 10.99 17.58 -16.83
CA GLU A 291 11.61 18.84 -16.44
C GLU A 291 10.56 19.77 -15.85
N LYS A 292 10.76 20.17 -14.61
CA LYS A 292 9.81 20.99 -13.86
C LYS A 292 10.58 21.86 -12.88
N ASP A 293 10.21 23.12 -12.82
CA ASP A 293 10.63 24.03 -11.75
C ASP A 293 9.93 23.61 -10.44
N MET A 294 10.73 23.23 -9.45
CA MET A 294 10.26 22.79 -8.14
C MET A 294 10.48 23.88 -7.07
N SER A 295 10.91 25.07 -7.46
CA SER A 295 11.20 26.17 -6.53
C SER A 295 9.97 26.67 -5.78
N ASP A 296 8.80 26.60 -6.40
CA ASP A 296 7.52 27.04 -5.82
C ASP A 296 6.83 25.95 -4.96
N VAL A 297 7.36 24.74 -4.94
CA VAL A 297 6.81 23.64 -4.16
C VAL A 297 7.25 23.76 -2.70
N SER A 298 6.58 24.61 -1.95
CA SER A 298 6.83 24.81 -0.52
C SER A 298 5.57 24.59 0.28
N LEU A 299 5.65 23.77 1.32
CA LEU A 299 4.58 23.60 2.30
C LEU A 299 5.02 24.18 3.64
N GLY A 300 4.28 25.18 4.12
CA GLY A 300 4.46 25.74 5.45
C GLY A 300 5.50 26.87 5.55
N PRO A 301 5.86 27.25 6.79
CA PRO A 301 6.70 28.42 7.07
C PRO A 301 8.19 28.24 6.72
N THR A 302 8.61 27.03 6.45
CA THR A 302 9.99 26.72 6.05
C THR A 302 9.98 26.24 4.59
N PRO A 303 10.54 27.02 3.64
CA PRO A 303 10.59 26.60 2.25
C PRO A 303 11.44 25.33 2.11
N ILE A 304 10.92 24.36 1.38
CA ILE A 304 11.70 23.19 0.98
C ILE A 304 12.64 23.65 -0.14
N PRO A 305 13.93 23.32 -0.08
CA PRO A 305 14.85 23.66 -1.17
C PRO A 305 14.40 22.98 -2.47
N GLU A 306 14.74 23.61 -3.59
CA GLU A 306 14.54 22.99 -4.89
C GLU A 306 15.32 21.67 -4.96
N LEU A 307 14.61 20.58 -5.20
CA LEU A 307 15.18 19.25 -5.30
C LEU A 307 14.93 18.63 -6.67
N ALA A 308 15.93 17.94 -7.18
CA ALA A 308 15.75 16.99 -8.26
C ALA A 308 15.54 15.60 -7.67
N HIS A 309 14.61 14.85 -8.23
CA HIS A 309 14.23 13.50 -7.81
C HIS A 309 14.54 12.50 -8.91
N ILE A 310 15.27 11.45 -8.56
CA ILE A 310 15.64 10.38 -9.48
C ILE A 310 15.20 9.06 -8.87
N MET A 311 14.51 8.25 -9.66
CA MET A 311 14.20 6.88 -9.32
C MET A 311 14.81 5.95 -10.37
N ILE A 312 15.67 5.04 -9.92
CA ILE A 312 16.28 4.00 -10.77
C ILE A 312 15.71 2.67 -10.34
N GLY A 313 15.22 1.88 -11.29
CA GLY A 313 14.63 0.57 -11.05
C GLY A 313 15.22 -0.50 -11.97
N LEU A 314 15.20 -1.73 -11.48
CA LEU A 314 15.57 -2.92 -12.22
C LEU A 314 14.50 -3.98 -12.06
N GLU A 315 14.30 -4.81 -13.09
CA GLU A 315 13.34 -5.92 -13.03
C GLU A 315 13.69 -6.88 -11.89
N SER A 316 12.74 -7.14 -11.02
CA SER A 316 12.86 -8.10 -9.92
C SER A 316 12.15 -9.41 -10.25
N CYS A 317 11.09 -9.75 -9.53
CA CYS A 317 10.33 -10.97 -9.75
C CYS A 317 8.84 -10.78 -9.39
N SER A 318 8.01 -11.69 -9.87
CA SER A 318 6.63 -11.86 -9.42
C SER A 318 6.58 -12.30 -7.95
N PHE A 319 5.51 -11.91 -7.23
CA PHE A 319 5.27 -12.41 -5.87
C PHE A 319 4.93 -13.91 -5.83
N LEU A 320 4.68 -14.53 -6.98
CA LEU A 320 4.48 -15.98 -7.13
C LEU A 320 5.80 -16.76 -7.24
N GLU A 321 6.91 -16.10 -7.61
CA GLU A 321 8.21 -16.74 -7.77
C GLU A 321 8.89 -17.02 -6.42
N GLU A 322 9.72 -18.06 -6.38
CA GLU A 322 10.54 -18.41 -5.22
C GLU A 322 11.53 -17.29 -4.84
N ASP A 323 11.95 -16.49 -5.81
CA ASP A 323 12.86 -15.36 -5.62
C ASP A 323 12.23 -14.18 -4.88
N PHE A 324 10.90 -14.17 -4.68
CA PHE A 324 10.20 -13.08 -3.99
C PHE A 324 10.73 -12.84 -2.57
N ILE A 325 10.89 -13.89 -1.77
CA ILE A 325 11.40 -13.75 -0.40
C ILE A 325 12.84 -13.24 -0.37
N PRO A 326 13.79 -13.77 -1.16
CA PRO A 326 15.12 -13.15 -1.33
C PRO A 326 15.09 -11.67 -1.71
N PHE A 327 14.23 -11.26 -2.64
CA PHE A 327 14.05 -9.84 -3.00
C PHE A 327 13.46 -9.00 -1.86
N ALA A 328 12.53 -9.53 -1.09
CA ALA A 328 11.99 -8.83 0.08
C ALA A 328 13.09 -8.61 1.15
N VAL A 329 13.94 -9.62 1.39
CA VAL A 329 15.10 -9.47 2.29
C VAL A 329 16.10 -8.46 1.72
N LEU A 330 16.40 -8.52 0.42
CA LEU A 330 17.29 -7.55 -0.24
C LEU A 330 16.77 -6.12 -0.11
N ASN A 331 15.48 -5.89 -0.35
CA ASN A 331 14.83 -4.58 -0.18
C ASN A 331 14.97 -4.08 1.27
N MET A 332 14.80 -4.96 2.26
CA MET A 332 14.98 -4.63 3.67
C MET A 332 16.43 -4.30 4.02
N MET A 333 17.40 -4.98 3.41
CA MET A 333 18.83 -4.66 3.56
C MET A 333 19.16 -3.28 3.00
N MET A 334 18.60 -2.93 1.87
CA MET A 334 18.76 -1.60 1.25
C MET A 334 18.09 -0.53 2.10
N GLY A 335 16.83 -0.69 2.43
CA GLY A 335 16.05 0.18 3.31
C GLY A 335 16.07 1.64 2.89
N GLY A 336 16.58 2.50 3.76
CA GLY A 336 16.65 3.94 3.51
C GLY A 336 15.46 4.74 4.04
N GLY A 337 15.39 6.00 3.66
CA GLY A 337 14.37 6.97 4.09
C GLY A 337 14.79 8.39 3.84
N GLY A 338 14.06 9.36 4.42
CA GLY A 338 14.44 10.76 4.41
C GLY A 338 15.60 11.04 5.36
N SER A 339 16.52 11.94 4.98
CA SER A 339 17.70 12.29 5.78
C SER A 339 17.36 12.96 7.13
N PHE A 340 16.21 13.60 7.22
CA PHE A 340 15.72 14.26 8.44
C PHE A 340 14.75 13.39 9.26
N SER A 341 14.44 12.20 8.79
CA SER A 341 13.58 11.28 9.53
C SER A 341 14.44 10.45 10.47
N ALA A 342 14.50 10.84 11.74
CA ALA A 342 14.94 9.94 12.78
C ALA A 342 13.92 8.80 12.87
N GLY A 343 14.15 7.73 12.12
CA GLY A 343 13.33 6.53 12.23
C GLY A 343 13.29 6.09 13.69
N GLY A 344 12.09 5.86 14.23
CA GLY A 344 11.96 5.30 15.57
C GLY A 344 12.61 3.92 15.68
N PRO A 345 12.70 3.35 16.87
CA PRO A 345 13.22 2.01 17.08
C PRO A 345 12.60 1.01 16.11
N GLY A 346 13.39 0.19 15.45
CA GLY A 346 12.94 -0.82 14.48
C GLY A 346 12.73 -0.34 13.04
N LYS A 347 12.89 0.96 12.73
CA LYS A 347 12.74 1.48 11.37
C LYS A 347 13.99 1.38 10.49
N GLY A 348 14.97 0.59 10.84
CA GLY A 348 16.05 0.21 9.93
C GLY A 348 17.10 1.29 9.65
N MET A 349 17.49 2.09 10.63
CA MET A 349 18.57 3.09 10.51
C MET A 349 19.97 2.50 10.21
N PHE A 350 20.13 1.20 10.28
CA PHE A 350 21.37 0.47 9.97
C PHE A 350 21.32 -0.24 8.61
N THR A 351 20.46 0.22 7.70
CA THR A 351 20.40 -0.27 6.33
C THR A 351 21.47 0.36 5.46
N ARG A 352 21.73 -0.22 4.29
CA ARG A 352 22.80 0.25 3.38
C ARG A 352 22.61 1.70 2.96
N LEU A 353 21.41 2.08 2.55
CA LEU A 353 21.14 3.46 2.11
C LEU A 353 21.33 4.48 3.24
N TYR A 354 21.00 4.11 4.49
CA TYR A 354 21.34 5.00 5.63
C TYR A 354 22.84 5.07 5.87
N LEU A 355 23.54 3.92 5.98
CA LEU A 355 24.94 3.88 6.36
C LEU A 355 25.89 4.37 5.27
N ASN A 356 25.60 4.01 4.02
CA ASN A 356 26.51 4.27 2.90
C ASN A 356 26.17 5.56 2.16
N VAL A 357 24.89 5.98 2.17
CA VAL A 357 24.41 7.12 1.39
C VAL A 357 24.07 8.28 2.31
N LEU A 358 22.99 8.22 3.08
CA LEU A 358 22.49 9.37 3.84
C LEU A 358 23.46 9.85 4.93
N ASN A 359 24.12 8.93 5.66
CA ASN A 359 25.09 9.29 6.70
C ASN A 359 26.42 9.76 6.15
N ARG A 360 26.72 9.53 4.86
CA ARG A 360 27.99 9.97 4.24
C ARG A 360 27.81 11.18 3.35
N HIS A 361 26.64 11.35 2.77
CA HIS A 361 26.30 12.39 1.81
C HIS A 361 25.16 13.25 2.36
N HIS A 362 25.45 14.12 3.32
CA HIS A 362 24.47 14.95 4.02
C HIS A 362 23.70 15.93 3.13
N TRP A 363 24.11 16.09 1.87
CA TRP A 363 23.42 16.87 0.86
C TRP A 363 22.29 16.10 0.15
N MET A 364 22.16 14.80 0.39
CA MET A 364 21.05 14.00 -0.09
C MET A 364 19.87 14.08 0.90
N TYR A 365 18.69 14.38 0.38
CA TYR A 365 17.49 14.55 1.18
C TYR A 365 16.69 13.26 1.35
N ASN A 366 16.77 12.38 0.38
CA ASN A 366 16.13 11.06 0.43
C ASN A 366 16.99 10.02 -0.29
N ALA A 367 16.94 8.80 0.20
CA ALA A 367 17.41 7.60 -0.47
C ALA A 367 16.62 6.41 0.09
N THR A 368 15.64 5.92 -0.67
CA THR A 368 14.70 4.88 -0.22
C THR A 368 14.56 3.78 -1.27
N SER A 369 14.59 2.53 -0.83
CA SER A 369 14.37 1.37 -1.67
C SER A 369 12.91 0.92 -1.62
N TYR A 370 12.33 0.64 -2.78
CA TYR A 370 10.98 0.12 -2.96
C TYR A 370 11.01 -1.16 -3.76
N HIS A 371 10.17 -2.11 -3.40
CA HIS A 371 9.96 -3.34 -4.15
C HIS A 371 8.49 -3.47 -4.53
N HIS A 372 8.18 -3.26 -5.80
CA HIS A 372 6.87 -3.47 -6.38
C HIS A 372 6.85 -4.85 -7.02
N SER A 373 5.94 -5.71 -6.59
CA SER A 373 5.81 -7.06 -7.12
C SER A 373 4.36 -7.31 -7.54
N TYR A 374 4.19 -7.90 -8.72
CA TYR A 374 2.92 -8.17 -9.36
C TYR A 374 2.78 -9.66 -9.65
N GLU A 375 1.65 -10.07 -10.21
CA GLU A 375 1.39 -11.49 -10.53
C GLU A 375 2.42 -12.09 -11.49
N ASP A 376 2.90 -11.31 -12.46
CA ASP A 376 3.74 -11.76 -13.57
C ASP A 376 5.11 -11.06 -13.67
N THR A 377 5.39 -10.06 -12.85
CA THR A 377 6.61 -9.26 -12.91
C THR A 377 6.88 -8.55 -11.59
N GLY A 378 8.00 -7.85 -11.49
CA GLY A 378 8.32 -6.97 -10.37
C GLY A 378 9.41 -5.96 -10.69
N LEU A 379 9.52 -4.95 -9.84
CA LEU A 379 10.45 -3.84 -9.99
C LEU A 379 11.05 -3.48 -8.63
N LEU A 380 12.37 -3.52 -8.51
CA LEU A 380 13.09 -3.01 -7.34
C LEU A 380 13.69 -1.66 -7.69
N CYS A 381 13.31 -0.64 -6.97
CA CYS A 381 13.66 0.75 -7.24
C CYS A 381 14.41 1.38 -6.08
N ILE A 382 15.27 2.35 -6.37
CA ILE A 382 15.80 3.29 -5.38
C ILE A 382 15.40 4.70 -5.83
N HIS A 383 14.65 5.39 -4.99
CA HIS A 383 14.35 6.81 -5.11
C HIS A 383 15.38 7.61 -4.33
N ALA A 384 15.96 8.62 -4.94
CA ALA A 384 16.87 9.56 -4.30
C ALA A 384 16.54 11.00 -4.70
N SER A 385 16.80 11.94 -3.79
CA SER A 385 16.60 13.37 -4.04
C SER A 385 17.74 14.21 -3.48
N ALA A 386 18.10 15.25 -4.23
CA ALA A 386 19.17 16.15 -3.89
C ALA A 386 19.06 17.50 -4.64
N ASP A 387 19.93 18.45 -4.31
CA ASP A 387 20.10 19.69 -5.07
C ASP A 387 20.36 19.38 -6.55
N PRO A 388 19.72 20.07 -7.51
CA PRO A 388 19.88 19.83 -8.95
C PRO A 388 21.33 19.79 -9.44
N ARG A 389 22.23 20.56 -8.82
CA ARG A 389 23.66 20.60 -9.17
C ARG A 389 24.41 19.31 -8.83
N GLN A 390 23.85 18.48 -7.97
CA GLN A 390 24.46 17.25 -7.48
C GLN A 390 23.83 15.98 -8.08
N VAL A 391 22.91 16.12 -9.04
CA VAL A 391 22.20 15.00 -9.68
C VAL A 391 23.14 13.95 -10.24
N ARG A 392 24.24 14.37 -10.90
CA ARG A 392 25.21 13.44 -11.46
C ARG A 392 25.88 12.59 -10.39
N GLU A 393 26.31 13.21 -9.29
CA GLU A 393 26.94 12.51 -8.18
C GLU A 393 25.95 11.60 -7.47
N MET A 394 24.72 12.06 -7.25
CA MET A 394 23.64 11.26 -6.69
C MET A 394 23.39 10.00 -7.51
N VAL A 395 23.29 10.11 -8.83
CA VAL A 395 23.09 8.95 -9.72
C VAL A 395 24.27 7.98 -9.61
N GLU A 396 25.53 8.48 -9.56
CA GLU A 396 26.70 7.63 -9.40
C GLU A 396 26.69 6.87 -8.06
N ILE A 397 26.29 7.51 -6.98
CA ILE A 397 26.17 6.87 -5.66
C ILE A 397 25.12 5.77 -5.71
N ILE A 398 23.96 6.03 -6.28
CA ILE A 398 22.86 5.04 -6.38
C ILE A 398 23.25 3.86 -7.29
N THR A 399 23.88 4.10 -8.43
CA THR A 399 24.34 3.00 -9.32
C THR A 399 25.39 2.13 -8.63
N ARG A 400 26.26 2.72 -7.82
CA ARG A 400 27.23 1.97 -7.00
C ARG A 400 26.54 1.10 -5.95
N GLU A 401 25.54 1.62 -5.24
CA GLU A 401 24.79 0.82 -4.26
C GLU A 401 24.06 -0.35 -4.92
N PHE A 402 23.49 -0.17 -6.12
CA PHE A 402 22.94 -1.29 -6.88
C PHE A 402 23.97 -2.38 -7.21
N VAL A 403 25.16 -2.00 -7.69
CA VAL A 403 26.23 -2.95 -8.03
C VAL A 403 26.74 -3.67 -6.76
N LEU A 404 26.83 -2.95 -5.65
CA LEU A 404 27.26 -3.51 -4.36
C LEU A 404 26.30 -4.54 -3.77
N MET A 405 25.01 -4.55 -4.22
CA MET A 405 24.07 -5.60 -3.81
C MET A 405 24.54 -7.00 -4.20
N ALA A 406 25.22 -7.15 -5.35
CA ALA A 406 25.78 -8.41 -5.82
C ALA A 406 27.17 -8.72 -5.24
N GLY A 407 27.70 -7.85 -4.39
CA GLY A 407 29.00 -7.99 -3.76
C GLY A 407 29.01 -8.92 -2.55
N ASN A 408 30.00 -8.72 -1.69
CA ASN A 408 30.10 -9.45 -0.43
C ASN A 408 29.08 -8.91 0.58
N LEU A 409 28.36 -9.82 1.21
CA LEU A 409 27.36 -9.54 2.23
C LEU A 409 27.89 -9.99 3.59
N GLY A 410 27.78 -9.13 4.59
CA GLY A 410 28.07 -9.49 5.98
C GLY A 410 26.93 -10.35 6.56
N GLU A 411 27.29 -11.42 7.26
CA GLU A 411 26.30 -12.29 7.92
C GLU A 411 25.43 -11.51 8.93
N VAL A 412 26.04 -10.61 9.70
CA VAL A 412 25.34 -9.76 10.67
C VAL A 412 24.33 -8.84 9.99
N GLU A 413 24.65 -8.31 8.81
CA GLU A 413 23.77 -7.48 8.01
C GLU A 413 22.56 -8.29 7.51
N LEU A 414 22.80 -9.48 6.98
CA LEU A 414 21.76 -10.36 6.49
C LEU A 414 20.81 -10.79 7.61
N GLU A 415 21.32 -11.24 8.76
CA GLU A 415 20.48 -11.66 9.88
C GLU A 415 19.69 -10.50 10.48
N ARG A 416 20.24 -9.30 10.50
CA ARG A 416 19.49 -8.09 10.90
C ARG A 416 18.32 -7.82 9.95
N ALA A 417 18.54 -7.88 8.64
CA ALA A 417 17.48 -7.66 7.65
C ALA A 417 16.36 -8.71 7.74
N LYS A 418 16.72 -10.00 7.92
CA LYS A 418 15.75 -11.07 8.14
C LYS A 418 14.92 -10.86 9.40
N THR A 419 15.58 -10.50 10.51
CA THR A 419 14.91 -10.25 11.78
C THR A 419 13.94 -9.07 11.66
N GLN A 420 14.37 -7.99 11.01
CA GLN A 420 13.55 -6.81 10.76
C GLN A 420 12.33 -7.15 9.88
N LEU A 421 12.53 -7.90 8.81
CA LEU A 421 11.43 -8.31 7.91
C LEU A 421 10.39 -9.19 8.64
N ARG A 422 10.84 -10.17 9.44
CA ARG A 422 9.94 -10.99 10.27
C ARG A 422 9.18 -10.14 11.28
N SER A 423 9.87 -9.26 11.98
CA SER A 423 9.27 -8.37 12.98
C SER A 423 8.21 -7.47 12.35
N MET A 424 8.52 -6.85 11.21
CA MET A 424 7.59 -5.99 10.49
C MET A 424 6.36 -6.77 9.99
N LEU A 425 6.57 -7.97 9.43
CA LEU A 425 5.47 -8.86 9.02
C LEU A 425 4.52 -9.16 10.18
N MET A 426 5.07 -9.59 11.32
CA MET A 426 4.26 -9.96 12.48
C MET A 426 3.53 -8.76 13.10
N MET A 427 4.20 -7.61 13.22
CA MET A 427 3.57 -6.39 13.74
C MET A 427 2.43 -5.89 12.85
N ASN A 428 2.60 -5.93 11.52
CA ASN A 428 1.57 -5.51 10.59
C ASN A 428 0.33 -6.41 10.67
N LEU A 429 0.52 -7.72 10.86
CA LEU A 429 -0.55 -8.72 10.97
C LEU A 429 -1.26 -8.74 12.33
N GLU A 430 -1.01 -7.77 13.21
CA GLU A 430 -1.84 -7.56 14.40
C GLU A 430 -3.13 -6.79 14.09
N SER A 431 -3.12 -5.98 13.05
CA SER A 431 -4.27 -5.20 12.59
C SER A 431 -5.21 -6.02 11.71
N ARG A 432 -6.51 -6.06 12.03
CA ARG A 432 -7.51 -6.78 11.23
C ARG A 432 -7.59 -6.35 9.78
N PRO A 433 -7.59 -5.05 9.45
CA PRO A 433 -7.57 -4.61 8.05
C PRO A 433 -6.38 -5.15 7.26
N VAL A 434 -5.19 -5.20 7.88
CA VAL A 434 -3.99 -5.74 7.24
C VAL A 434 -4.06 -7.26 7.07
N ILE A 435 -4.59 -7.99 8.08
CA ILE A 435 -4.84 -9.43 7.93
C ILE A 435 -5.84 -9.69 6.81
N PHE A 436 -6.92 -8.91 6.74
CA PHE A 436 -7.92 -9.00 5.68
C PHE A 436 -7.28 -8.82 4.30
N GLU A 437 -6.47 -7.80 4.13
CA GLU A 437 -5.76 -7.54 2.88
C GLU A 437 -4.80 -8.69 2.53
N ASP A 438 -4.03 -9.19 3.48
CA ASP A 438 -3.11 -10.31 3.30
C ASP A 438 -3.83 -11.60 2.89
N VAL A 439 -4.92 -11.95 3.59
CA VAL A 439 -5.78 -13.10 3.24
C VAL A 439 -6.34 -12.94 1.83
N GLY A 440 -6.97 -11.79 1.58
CA GLY A 440 -7.65 -11.54 0.32
C GLY A 440 -6.70 -11.56 -0.88
N ARG A 441 -5.55 -10.87 -0.80
CA ARG A 441 -4.56 -10.83 -1.88
C ARG A 441 -3.94 -12.20 -2.17
N GLN A 442 -3.54 -12.94 -1.13
CA GLN A 442 -2.95 -14.27 -1.33
C GLN A 442 -3.97 -15.25 -1.92
N VAL A 443 -5.22 -15.28 -1.42
CA VAL A 443 -6.26 -16.15 -1.95
C VAL A 443 -6.66 -15.75 -3.37
N LEU A 444 -6.70 -14.45 -3.68
CA LEU A 444 -6.95 -13.97 -5.04
C LEU A 444 -5.89 -14.48 -6.02
N ALA A 445 -4.63 -14.41 -5.62
CA ALA A 445 -3.49 -14.77 -6.47
C ALA A 445 -3.26 -16.28 -6.58
N THR A 446 -3.39 -17.03 -5.49
CA THR A 446 -2.93 -18.44 -5.42
C THR A 446 -4.02 -19.44 -5.05
N GLY A 447 -5.21 -18.96 -4.68
CA GLY A 447 -6.29 -19.81 -4.15
C GLY A 447 -6.11 -20.24 -2.69
N GLY A 448 -5.00 -19.89 -2.05
CA GLY A 448 -4.68 -20.22 -0.66
C GLY A 448 -3.86 -19.14 0.02
N ARG A 449 -3.52 -19.35 1.29
CA ARG A 449 -2.68 -18.42 2.06
C ARG A 449 -1.50 -19.15 2.69
N LYS A 450 -0.29 -18.61 2.52
CA LYS A 450 0.86 -18.98 3.34
C LYS A 450 0.74 -18.30 4.70
N LEU A 451 0.81 -19.09 5.75
CA LEU A 451 0.70 -18.56 7.10
C LEU A 451 1.92 -17.69 7.48
N PRO A 452 1.76 -16.71 8.37
CA PRO A 452 2.88 -15.85 8.80
C PRO A 452 4.08 -16.62 9.32
N GLN A 453 3.85 -17.73 10.03
CA GLN A 453 4.90 -18.61 10.54
C GLN A 453 5.68 -19.29 9.41
N GLU A 454 5.00 -19.73 8.35
CA GLU A 454 5.63 -20.30 7.16
C GLU A 454 6.50 -19.26 6.44
N LEU A 455 5.99 -18.02 6.30
CA LEU A 455 6.77 -16.92 5.74
C LEU A 455 8.01 -16.62 6.60
N CYS A 456 7.89 -16.62 7.93
CA CYS A 456 9.03 -16.46 8.83
C CYS A 456 10.09 -17.57 8.66
N VAL A 457 9.67 -18.81 8.41
CA VAL A 457 10.58 -19.92 8.11
C VAL A 457 11.28 -19.70 6.76
N LEU A 458 10.54 -19.28 5.72
CA LEU A 458 11.11 -18.98 4.40
C LEU A 458 12.14 -17.84 4.48
N ILE A 459 11.81 -16.75 5.18
CA ILE A 459 12.74 -15.63 5.43
C ILE A 459 14.00 -16.15 6.11
N GLY A 460 13.87 -17.07 7.09
CA GLY A 460 14.99 -17.65 7.80
C GLY A 460 15.96 -18.44 6.92
N LYS A 461 15.46 -19.09 5.89
CA LYS A 461 16.23 -19.92 4.97
C LYS A 461 17.06 -19.12 3.95
N VAL A 462 16.77 -17.83 3.75
CA VAL A 462 17.49 -16.98 2.78
C VAL A 462 18.96 -16.91 3.16
N SER A 463 19.84 -17.23 2.22
CA SER A 463 21.30 -17.20 2.37
C SER A 463 21.92 -15.99 1.66
N ALA A 464 23.16 -15.67 1.99
CA ALA A 464 23.92 -14.63 1.27
C ALA A 464 24.09 -14.96 -0.23
N SER A 465 24.16 -16.26 -0.57
CA SER A 465 24.21 -16.71 -1.97
C SER A 465 22.92 -16.44 -2.72
N ASP A 466 21.75 -16.55 -2.06
CA ASP A 466 20.46 -16.21 -2.68
C ASP A 466 20.38 -14.71 -2.98
N ILE A 467 20.76 -13.86 -2.03
CA ILE A 467 20.80 -12.41 -2.24
C ILE A 467 21.72 -12.05 -3.39
N LYS A 468 22.93 -12.60 -3.42
CA LYS A 468 23.90 -12.38 -4.51
C LYS A 468 23.35 -12.84 -5.87
N ARG A 469 22.68 -13.98 -5.90
CA ARG A 469 22.08 -14.55 -7.11
C ARG A 469 21.00 -13.65 -7.67
N VAL A 470 20.01 -13.23 -6.84
CA VAL A 470 18.92 -12.36 -7.30
C VAL A 470 19.42 -10.98 -7.69
N ALA A 471 20.34 -10.39 -6.95
CA ALA A 471 20.98 -9.11 -7.29
C ALA A 471 21.74 -9.20 -8.63
N THR A 472 22.50 -10.28 -8.86
CA THR A 472 23.21 -10.50 -10.12
C THR A 472 22.25 -10.69 -11.30
N LYS A 473 21.14 -11.42 -11.10
CA LYS A 473 20.08 -11.60 -12.11
C LYS A 473 19.48 -10.25 -12.52
N MET A 474 19.16 -9.42 -11.52
CA MET A 474 18.59 -8.09 -11.69
C MET A 474 19.54 -7.13 -12.44
N LEU A 475 20.81 -7.09 -12.10
CA LEU A 475 21.81 -6.21 -12.74
C LEU A 475 22.09 -6.52 -14.22
N ARG A 476 21.66 -7.68 -14.72
CA ARG A 476 21.75 -8.03 -16.17
C ARG A 476 20.64 -7.39 -16.98
N LYS A 477 19.63 -6.82 -16.34
CA LYS A 477 18.49 -6.18 -17.00
C LYS A 477 18.80 -4.73 -17.33
N LYS A 478 18.13 -4.19 -18.35
CA LYS A 478 18.24 -2.76 -18.66
C LYS A 478 17.58 -1.95 -17.53
N PRO A 479 18.14 -0.82 -17.10
CA PRO A 479 17.50 -0.01 -16.07
C PRO A 479 16.25 0.69 -16.57
N ALA A 480 15.30 0.91 -15.67
CA ALA A 480 14.26 1.89 -15.81
C ALA A 480 14.67 3.14 -15.01
N VAL A 481 14.46 4.32 -15.55
CA VAL A 481 14.83 5.57 -14.91
C VAL A 481 13.67 6.56 -15.00
N ALA A 482 13.26 7.10 -13.86
CA ALA A 482 12.34 8.23 -13.78
C ALA A 482 13.07 9.43 -13.17
N ALA A 483 12.94 10.59 -13.78
CA ALA A 483 13.63 11.80 -13.36
C ALA A 483 12.68 13.01 -13.37
N LEU A 484 12.66 13.77 -12.28
CA LEU A 484 11.79 14.93 -12.08
C LEU A 484 12.57 16.10 -11.47
N GLY A 485 12.34 17.30 -11.96
CA GLY A 485 12.93 18.55 -11.49
C GLY A 485 13.87 19.17 -12.51
N ASP A 486 14.88 19.94 -12.07
CA ASP A 486 15.95 20.43 -12.94
C ASP A 486 16.94 19.29 -13.25
N LEU A 487 16.97 18.86 -14.50
CA LEU A 487 17.67 17.67 -14.98
C LEU A 487 18.92 17.98 -15.81
N ARG A 488 19.43 19.20 -15.78
CA ARG A 488 20.60 19.62 -16.59
C ARG A 488 21.85 18.78 -16.32
N GLU A 489 22.05 18.34 -15.09
CA GLU A 489 23.20 17.51 -14.70
C GLU A 489 22.87 15.98 -14.72
N LEU A 490 21.70 15.58 -15.24
CA LEU A 490 21.34 14.17 -15.34
C LEU A 490 22.23 13.45 -16.36
N PRO A 491 22.92 12.36 -16.00
CA PRO A 491 23.67 11.53 -16.95
C PRO A 491 22.76 10.97 -18.04
N SER A 492 23.34 10.69 -19.23
CA SER A 492 22.58 10.00 -20.27
C SER A 492 22.19 8.59 -19.84
N TYR A 493 21.13 8.06 -20.43
CA TYR A 493 20.64 6.70 -20.14
C TYR A 493 21.73 5.64 -20.33
N GLU A 494 22.52 5.79 -21.40
CA GLU A 494 23.62 4.88 -21.74
C GLU A 494 24.73 4.92 -20.66
N HIS A 495 25.00 6.08 -20.08
CA HIS A 495 25.95 6.21 -18.97
C HIS A 495 25.45 5.49 -17.72
N ILE A 496 24.16 5.63 -17.39
CA ILE A 496 23.53 4.94 -16.25
C ILE A 496 23.55 3.42 -16.48
N GLN A 497 23.17 2.97 -17.65
CA GLN A 497 23.21 1.55 -18.01
C GLN A 497 24.63 1.00 -17.99
N GLY A 498 25.61 1.75 -18.52
CA GLY A 498 27.02 1.38 -18.48
C GLY A 498 27.55 1.27 -17.05
N ALA A 499 27.19 2.19 -16.17
CA ALA A 499 27.56 2.16 -14.76
C ALA A 499 27.02 0.92 -14.04
N LEU A 500 25.73 0.61 -14.21
CA LEU A 500 25.09 -0.60 -13.62
C LEU A 500 25.68 -1.91 -14.15
N SER A 501 26.21 -1.92 -15.37
CA SER A 501 26.86 -3.07 -15.97
C SER A 501 28.36 -3.17 -15.61
N SER A 502 28.92 -2.14 -14.99
CA SER A 502 30.33 -2.09 -14.59
C SER A 502 30.56 -2.84 -13.28
N LYS A 503 31.83 -3.12 -12.96
CA LYS A 503 32.21 -3.81 -11.72
C LYS A 503 32.10 -2.92 -10.47
N ASP A 504 32.18 -1.61 -10.62
CA ASP A 504 32.27 -0.64 -9.52
C ASP A 504 31.11 0.36 -9.48
N GLY A 505 30.18 0.29 -10.44
CA GLY A 505 29.00 1.14 -10.51
C GLY A 505 29.29 2.60 -10.85
N ARG A 506 30.48 2.93 -11.30
CA ARG A 506 30.88 4.31 -11.60
C ARG A 506 30.41 4.77 -12.96
N LEU A 507 29.98 6.02 -13.02
CA LEU A 507 29.68 6.68 -14.28
C LEU A 507 30.96 6.92 -15.11
N PRO A 508 30.87 6.88 -16.44
CA PRO A 508 31.99 7.27 -17.31
C PRO A 508 32.47 8.69 -17.02
N ARG A 509 33.78 8.89 -16.99
CA ARG A 509 34.36 10.23 -16.81
C ARG A 509 34.05 11.09 -18.03
N VAL A 510 33.37 12.20 -17.81
CA VAL A 510 33.20 13.20 -18.85
C VAL A 510 34.43 14.10 -18.84
N TYR A 511 35.29 13.93 -19.83
CA TYR A 511 36.36 14.90 -20.08
C TYR A 511 35.70 16.14 -20.71
N ARG A 512 35.53 17.21 -19.94
CA ARG A 512 35.25 18.52 -20.53
C ARG A 512 36.52 19.01 -21.21
N LEU A 513 36.63 18.82 -22.53
CA LEU A 513 37.79 19.19 -23.33
C LEU A 513 38.00 20.70 -23.44
N PHE A 514 37.00 21.50 -23.11
CA PHE A 514 37.13 22.98 -23.03
C PHE A 514 36.22 23.51 -21.92
N ARG A 515 36.80 24.32 -21.05
CA ARG A 515 36.12 25.31 -20.24
C ARG A 515 36.21 26.65 -20.96
#